data_6b04e4e076348a173d6b9148d80ef0db
#
_entry.id   6b04e4e076348a173d6b9148d80ef0db
#
_cell.length_a   1.000
_cell.length_b   1.000
_cell.length_c   1.000
_cell.angle_alpha   90.00
_cell.angle_beta   90.00
_cell.angle_gamma   90.00
#
_symmetry.space_group_name_H-M   'P 1'
#
loop_
_entity.id
_entity.type
_entity.pdbx_description
1 polymer ?
#
loop_
_entity_poly.entity_id
_entity_poly.type
_entity_poly.pdbx_seq_one_letter_code
_entity_poly.pdbx_strand_id
1 'polypeptide(L)'
;MSKALERLVKEGEIDRVARGIYSRLDMDPIIGSLQPTTEAIAEAIRKRDKARIIPSGNLALNALGLSTQVPMNVVYYTDGSARIINLDNRKIIFKKTSPRNLATIGEISTLVIQALKEIGKDNATEEEIKIIIEHLKKEEPYRLQHDIKLAPEWIRVIMRRALKNNDDES
;
A
#
# COMPACT_ATOMS: atom_id res chain seq x y z
N MET A 1 19.55 11.79 15.83
CA MET A 1 18.87 10.81 16.69
C MET A 1 18.87 11.30 18.12
N SER A 2 17.77 11.13 18.83
CA SER A 2 17.66 11.53 20.23
C SER A 2 18.48 10.60 21.15
N LYS A 3 19.21 11.17 22.10
CA LYS A 3 19.98 10.39 23.08
C LYS A 3 19.08 9.51 23.95
N ALA A 4 17.84 9.94 24.21
CA ALA A 4 16.85 9.17 24.97
C ALA A 4 16.44 7.89 24.22
N LEU A 5 16.24 7.96 22.89
CA LEU A 5 15.91 6.80 22.08
C LEU A 5 17.08 5.83 21.99
N GLU A 6 18.32 6.32 21.89
CA GLU A 6 19.52 5.47 21.90
C GLU A 6 19.65 4.69 23.21
N ARG A 7 19.33 5.33 24.33
CA ARG A 7 19.35 4.69 25.64
C ARG A 7 18.33 3.56 25.71
N LEU A 8 17.09 3.80 25.24
CA LEU A 8 16.04 2.79 25.23
C LEU A 8 16.40 1.57 24.36
N VAL A 9 17.07 1.78 23.24
CA VAL A 9 17.58 0.69 22.40
C VAL A 9 18.62 -0.12 23.16
N LYS A 10 19.56 0.53 23.84
CA LYS A 10 20.59 -0.16 24.65
C LYS A 10 20.00 -0.92 25.83
N GLU A 11 18.93 -0.43 26.43
CA GLU A 11 18.23 -1.07 27.53
C GLU A 11 17.31 -2.21 27.08
N GLY A 12 17.15 -2.42 25.79
CA GLY A 12 16.32 -3.48 25.24
C GLY A 12 14.82 -3.22 25.30
N GLU A 13 14.40 -2.01 25.63
CA GLU A 13 12.97 -1.65 25.71
C GLU A 13 12.34 -1.35 24.37
N ILE A 14 13.14 -0.87 23.41
CA ILE A 14 12.70 -0.63 22.04
C ILE A 14 13.73 -1.19 21.06
N ASP A 15 13.27 -1.50 19.86
CA ASP A 15 14.12 -1.99 18.78
C ASP A 15 14.19 -0.94 17.67
N ARG A 16 15.40 -0.74 17.12
CA ARG A 16 15.59 0.17 15.99
C ARG A 16 15.38 -0.59 14.68
N VAL A 17 14.26 -0.34 14.03
CA VAL A 17 13.90 -0.98 12.75
C VAL A 17 14.67 -0.35 11.59
N ALA A 18 14.78 0.99 11.59
CA ALA A 18 15.50 1.75 10.58
C ALA A 18 15.88 3.10 11.17
N ARG A 19 16.73 3.87 10.45
CA ARG A 19 17.12 5.20 10.92
C ARG A 19 15.90 6.08 11.20
N GLY A 20 15.72 6.49 12.45
CA GLY A 20 14.61 7.32 12.91
C GLY A 20 13.30 6.55 13.11
N ILE A 21 13.31 5.22 13.04
CA ILE A 21 12.12 4.38 13.23
C ILE A 21 12.40 3.36 14.32
N TYR A 22 11.57 3.37 15.35
CA TYR A 22 11.71 2.51 16.52
C TYR A 22 10.41 1.79 16.80
N SER A 23 10.52 0.55 17.27
CA SER A 23 9.39 -0.27 17.68
C SER A 23 9.62 -0.72 19.11
N ARG A 24 8.54 -0.68 19.92
CA ARG A 24 8.58 -1.28 21.24
C ARG A 24 8.60 -2.80 21.09
N LEU A 25 9.50 -3.46 21.82
CA LEU A 25 9.56 -4.92 21.79
C LEU A 25 8.37 -5.49 22.57
N ASP A 26 7.46 -6.13 21.85
CA ASP A 26 6.40 -6.91 22.46
C ASP A 26 6.91 -8.34 22.66
N MET A 27 6.96 -8.77 23.89
CA MET A 27 7.42 -10.12 24.25
C MET A 27 6.24 -11.03 24.47
N ASP A 28 6.10 -12.05 23.63
CA ASP A 28 5.21 -13.17 23.87
C ASP A 28 6.01 -14.27 24.57
N PRO A 29 5.56 -14.81 25.72
CA PRO A 29 6.30 -15.85 26.45
C PRO A 29 6.53 -17.12 25.63
N ILE A 30 5.70 -17.37 24.62
CA ILE A 30 5.79 -18.58 23.79
C ILE A 30 6.55 -18.31 22.49
N ILE A 31 6.35 -17.16 21.86
CA ILE A 31 6.87 -16.83 20.53
C ILE A 31 8.11 -15.93 20.58
N GLY A 32 8.31 -15.19 21.68
CA GLY A 32 9.38 -14.21 21.83
C GLY A 32 8.99 -12.82 21.35
N SER A 33 9.96 -12.01 20.96
CA SER A 33 9.68 -10.65 20.47
C SER A 33 9.05 -10.69 19.08
N LEU A 34 7.98 -9.92 18.89
CA LEU A 34 7.28 -9.80 17.62
C LEU A 34 7.85 -8.62 16.82
N GLN A 35 8.14 -8.86 15.54
CA GLN A 35 8.56 -7.80 14.61
C GLN A 35 7.34 -6.99 14.17
N PRO A 36 7.48 -5.66 13.96
CA PRO A 36 6.39 -4.87 13.41
C PRO A 36 6.06 -5.31 11.99
N THR A 37 4.80 -5.13 11.60
CA THR A 37 4.36 -5.43 10.23
C THR A 37 4.93 -4.43 9.23
N THR A 38 4.97 -4.81 7.96
CA THR A 38 5.42 -3.90 6.89
C THR A 38 4.53 -2.67 6.80
N GLU A 39 3.22 -2.85 7.03
CA GLU A 39 2.24 -1.76 7.04
C GLU A 39 2.50 -0.79 8.19
N ALA A 40 2.84 -1.30 9.37
CA ALA A 40 3.16 -0.46 10.53
C ALA A 40 4.42 0.38 10.29
N ILE A 41 5.43 -0.21 9.66
CA ILE A 41 6.68 0.49 9.30
C ILE A 41 6.39 1.58 8.25
N ALA A 42 5.62 1.26 7.23
CA ALA A 42 5.24 2.23 6.18
C ALA A 42 4.47 3.41 6.79
N GLU A 43 3.54 3.13 7.70
CA GLU A 43 2.75 4.18 8.38
C GLU A 43 3.64 5.07 9.25
N ALA A 44 4.62 4.49 9.94
CA ALA A 44 5.58 5.25 10.74
C ALA A 44 6.42 6.20 9.87
N ILE A 45 6.86 5.72 8.72
CA ILE A 45 7.61 6.54 7.74
C ILE A 45 6.73 7.65 7.20
N ARG A 46 5.49 7.34 6.83
CA ARG A 46 4.53 8.31 6.33
C ARG A 46 4.34 9.47 7.31
N LYS A 47 4.15 9.15 8.58
CA LYS A 47 3.97 10.17 9.64
C LYS A 47 5.23 10.98 9.87
N ARG A 48 6.39 10.31 9.97
CA ARG A 48 7.66 10.98 10.26
C ARG A 48 8.05 11.95 9.15
N ASP A 49 7.99 11.49 7.90
CA ASP A 49 8.44 12.26 6.73
C ASP A 49 7.35 13.16 6.16
N LYS A 50 6.12 13.05 6.66
CA LYS A 50 4.92 13.73 6.13
C LYS A 50 4.78 13.45 4.63
N ALA A 51 5.17 12.25 4.23
CA ALA A 51 5.14 11.81 2.85
C ALA A 51 3.84 11.09 2.53
N ARG A 52 3.45 11.12 1.26
CA ARG A 52 2.41 10.27 0.77
C ARG A 52 3.02 8.93 0.38
N ILE A 53 2.39 7.84 0.79
CA ILE A 53 2.85 6.48 0.50
C ILE A 53 1.66 5.67 0.03
N ILE A 54 1.81 4.98 -1.11
CA ILE A 54 0.80 4.05 -1.62
C ILE A 54 1.44 2.68 -1.89
N PRO A 55 0.67 1.59 -1.75
CA PRO A 55 1.19 0.27 -2.10
C PRO A 55 1.42 0.12 -3.60
N SER A 56 2.41 -0.68 -3.97
CA SER A 56 2.65 -1.05 -5.37
C SER A 56 1.65 -2.11 -5.84
N GLY A 57 1.72 -2.46 -7.12
CA GLY A 57 0.82 -3.42 -7.73
C GLY A 57 0.76 -4.77 -7.03
N ASN A 58 1.90 -5.34 -6.61
CA ASN A 58 1.93 -6.64 -5.92
C ASN A 58 1.16 -6.61 -4.61
N LEU A 59 1.33 -5.54 -3.83
CA LEU A 59 0.58 -5.35 -2.59
C LEU A 59 -0.90 -5.11 -2.85
N ALA A 60 -1.19 -4.34 -3.90
CA ALA A 60 -2.58 -4.06 -4.28
C ALA A 60 -3.31 -5.33 -4.69
N LEU A 61 -2.69 -6.20 -5.47
CA LEU A 61 -3.26 -7.50 -5.86
C LEU A 61 -3.60 -8.34 -4.64
N ASN A 62 -2.69 -8.39 -3.67
CA ASN A 62 -2.92 -9.13 -2.43
C ASN A 62 -4.06 -8.51 -1.61
N ALA A 63 -4.07 -7.18 -1.47
CA ALA A 63 -5.10 -6.47 -0.71
C ALA A 63 -6.50 -6.65 -1.31
N LEU A 64 -6.60 -6.77 -2.64
CA LEU A 64 -7.88 -6.98 -3.32
C LEU A 64 -8.28 -8.46 -3.41
N GLY A 65 -7.45 -9.36 -2.91
CA GLY A 65 -7.72 -10.80 -2.97
C GLY A 65 -7.48 -11.43 -4.34
N LEU A 66 -6.77 -10.73 -5.23
CA LEU A 66 -6.44 -11.23 -6.57
C LEU A 66 -5.19 -12.09 -6.59
N SER A 67 -4.40 -12.05 -5.53
CA SER A 67 -3.23 -12.89 -5.35
C SER A 67 -3.14 -13.34 -3.89
N THR A 68 -2.80 -14.60 -3.68
CA THR A 68 -2.55 -15.17 -2.36
C THR A 68 -1.07 -15.15 -1.99
N GLN A 69 -0.21 -14.79 -2.92
CA GLN A 69 1.23 -14.73 -2.68
C GLN A 69 1.58 -13.51 -1.84
N VAL A 70 2.37 -13.73 -0.78
CA VAL A 70 2.94 -12.66 0.02
C VAL A 70 4.31 -12.33 -0.56
N PRO A 71 4.51 -11.13 -1.11
CA PRO A 71 5.81 -10.80 -1.70
C PRO A 71 6.93 -10.78 -0.67
N MET A 72 8.08 -11.33 -1.02
CA MET A 72 9.31 -11.23 -0.21
C MET A 72 9.80 -9.79 -0.17
N ASN A 73 9.69 -9.09 -1.29
CA ASN A 73 10.03 -7.68 -1.40
C ASN A 73 8.74 -6.88 -1.50
N VAL A 74 8.50 -6.03 -0.50
CA VAL A 74 7.33 -5.18 -0.43
C VAL A 74 7.71 -3.81 -0.98
N VAL A 75 7.01 -3.36 -2.01
CA VAL A 75 7.29 -2.09 -2.67
C VAL A 75 6.16 -1.09 -2.42
N TYR A 76 6.55 0.09 -1.95
CA TYR A 76 5.67 1.24 -1.80
C TYR A 76 6.15 2.38 -2.69
N TYR A 77 5.21 3.15 -3.22
CA TYR A 77 5.52 4.40 -3.94
C TYR A 77 5.36 5.59 -3.01
N THR A 78 6.24 6.58 -3.15
CA THR A 78 6.28 7.74 -2.27
C THR A 78 6.76 9.00 -2.99
N ASP A 79 6.38 10.16 -2.45
CA ASP A 79 6.97 11.45 -2.82
C ASP A 79 8.14 11.83 -1.90
N GLY A 80 8.34 11.05 -0.85
CA GLY A 80 9.47 11.23 0.08
C GLY A 80 10.75 10.59 -0.40
N SER A 81 11.65 10.30 0.52
CA SER A 81 12.96 9.72 0.20
C SER A 81 12.84 8.25 -0.23
N ALA A 82 13.52 7.92 -1.33
CA ALA A 82 13.68 6.52 -1.73
C ALA A 82 14.62 5.83 -0.74
N ARG A 83 14.24 4.63 -0.30
CA ARG A 83 15.06 3.85 0.65
C ARG A 83 14.73 2.37 0.60
N ILE A 84 15.61 1.56 1.16
CA ILE A 84 15.40 0.13 1.35
C ILE A 84 15.57 -0.17 2.83
N ILE A 85 14.57 -0.84 3.41
CA ILE A 85 14.63 -1.32 4.79
C ILE A 85 14.72 -2.83 4.75
N ASN A 86 15.79 -3.37 5.32
CA ASN A 86 15.99 -4.81 5.39
C ASN A 86 15.42 -5.34 6.71
N LEU A 87 14.50 -6.29 6.60
CA LEU A 87 14.01 -7.10 7.71
C LEU A 87 14.61 -8.50 7.57
N ASP A 88 14.45 -9.34 8.57
CA ASP A 88 15.10 -10.68 8.58
C ASP A 88 14.89 -11.46 7.29
N ASN A 89 13.64 -11.58 6.83
CA ASN A 89 13.28 -12.36 5.64
C ASN A 89 12.77 -11.50 4.48
N ARG A 90 12.64 -10.19 4.66
CA ARG A 90 11.94 -9.30 3.73
C ARG A 90 12.68 -8.00 3.53
N LYS A 91 12.38 -7.36 2.42
CA LYS A 91 12.80 -5.97 2.18
C LYS A 91 11.57 -5.12 1.94
N ILE A 92 11.58 -3.91 2.52
CA ILE A 92 10.61 -2.89 2.20
C ILE A 92 11.32 -1.86 1.34
N ILE A 93 10.82 -1.65 0.14
CA ILE A 93 11.43 -0.76 -0.83
C ILE A 93 10.50 0.43 -1.05
N PHE A 94 11.01 1.64 -0.81
CA PHE A 94 10.30 2.88 -1.09
C PHE A 94 10.86 3.49 -2.36
N LYS A 95 10.02 3.57 -3.39
CA LYS A 95 10.39 4.13 -4.70
C LYS A 95 9.67 5.44 -4.93
N LYS A 96 10.39 6.43 -5.44
CA LYS A 96 9.75 7.69 -5.86
C LYS A 96 8.87 7.44 -7.07
N THR A 97 7.75 8.15 -7.12
CA THR A 97 6.81 8.11 -8.23
C THR A 97 6.34 9.51 -8.58
N SER A 98 5.63 9.64 -9.71
CA SER A 98 5.10 10.93 -10.15
C SER A 98 3.99 11.44 -9.21
N PRO A 99 3.81 12.78 -9.11
CA PRO A 99 2.69 13.34 -8.34
C PRO A 99 1.33 12.85 -8.80
N ARG A 100 1.15 12.61 -10.09
CA ARG A 100 -0.10 12.07 -10.64
C ARG A 100 -0.44 10.70 -10.05
N ASN A 101 0.55 9.83 -9.91
CA ASN A 101 0.36 8.48 -9.33
C ASN A 101 -0.04 8.54 -7.86
N LEU A 102 0.34 9.60 -7.15
CA LEU A 102 0.03 9.80 -5.74
C LEU A 102 -1.19 10.69 -5.49
N ALA A 103 -1.84 11.20 -6.55
CA ALA A 103 -2.92 12.17 -6.44
C ALA A 103 -4.29 11.52 -6.18
N THR A 104 -4.39 10.20 -6.15
CA THR A 104 -5.63 9.49 -5.87
C THR A 104 -6.10 9.75 -4.44
N ILE A 105 -7.41 9.82 -4.24
CA ILE A 105 -8.03 10.10 -2.93
C ILE A 105 -8.81 8.92 -2.38
N GLY A 106 -9.20 7.96 -3.23
CA GLY A 106 -9.91 6.76 -2.82
C GLY A 106 -8.95 5.65 -2.45
N GLU A 107 -9.14 5.01 -1.32
CA GLU A 107 -8.31 3.89 -0.90
C GLU A 107 -8.45 2.70 -1.85
N ILE A 108 -9.69 2.33 -2.16
CA ILE A 108 -9.98 1.22 -3.09
C ILE A 108 -9.57 1.58 -4.52
N SER A 109 -9.88 2.79 -4.97
CA SER A 109 -9.50 3.27 -6.31
C SER A 109 -7.99 3.22 -6.52
N THR A 110 -7.22 3.63 -5.51
CA THR A 110 -5.75 3.58 -5.55
C THR A 110 -5.26 2.14 -5.74
N LEU A 111 -5.78 1.22 -4.95
CA LEU A 111 -5.42 -0.21 -5.05
C LEU A 111 -5.76 -0.78 -6.42
N VAL A 112 -6.94 -0.46 -6.94
CA VAL A 112 -7.40 -0.97 -8.25
C VAL A 112 -6.49 -0.48 -9.38
N ILE A 113 -6.13 0.80 -9.37
CA ILE A 113 -5.24 1.36 -10.40
C ILE A 113 -3.88 0.65 -10.37
N GLN A 114 -3.30 0.49 -9.19
CA GLN A 114 -2.00 -0.16 -9.05
C GLN A 114 -2.06 -1.64 -9.43
N ALA A 115 -3.12 -2.35 -9.01
CA ALA A 115 -3.31 -3.75 -9.34
C ALA A 115 -3.45 -3.98 -10.85
N LEU A 116 -4.24 -3.15 -11.53
CA LEU A 116 -4.43 -3.26 -12.98
C LEU A 116 -3.15 -2.93 -13.75
N LYS A 117 -2.37 -1.95 -13.29
CA LYS A 117 -1.06 -1.65 -13.88
C LYS A 117 -0.11 -2.84 -13.77
N GLU A 118 -0.16 -3.56 -12.65
CA GLU A 118 0.68 -4.75 -12.44
C GLU A 118 0.24 -5.91 -13.33
N ILE A 119 -1.06 -6.15 -13.47
CA ILE A 119 -1.60 -7.17 -14.37
C ILE A 119 -1.24 -6.86 -15.82
N GLY A 120 -1.36 -5.60 -16.22
CA GLY A 120 -1.07 -5.14 -17.56
C GLY A 120 -2.30 -5.09 -18.47
N LYS A 121 -2.22 -4.24 -19.49
CA LYS A 121 -3.29 -4.06 -20.46
C LYS A 121 -3.60 -5.40 -21.18
N ASP A 122 -4.89 -5.71 -21.28
CA ASP A 122 -5.43 -6.91 -21.94
C ASP A 122 -5.09 -8.23 -21.24
N ASN A 123 -4.45 -8.20 -20.08
CA ASN A 123 -4.08 -9.40 -19.33
C ASN A 123 -5.05 -9.74 -18.18
N ALA A 124 -5.93 -8.81 -17.82
CA ALA A 124 -6.92 -9.06 -16.76
C ALA A 124 -8.02 -10.02 -17.28
N THR A 125 -8.29 -11.06 -16.49
CA THR A 125 -9.38 -11.98 -16.80
C THR A 125 -10.73 -11.37 -16.44
N GLU A 126 -11.81 -11.91 -17.02
CA GLU A 126 -13.17 -11.45 -16.69
C GLU A 126 -13.50 -11.65 -15.20
N GLU A 127 -12.98 -12.72 -14.59
CA GLU A 127 -13.16 -12.97 -13.16
C GLU A 127 -12.44 -11.93 -12.30
N GLU A 128 -11.21 -11.59 -12.66
CA GLU A 128 -10.46 -10.53 -11.99
C GLU A 128 -11.16 -9.18 -12.10
N ILE A 129 -11.68 -8.87 -13.29
CA ILE A 129 -12.43 -7.63 -13.52
C ILE A 129 -13.70 -7.58 -12.67
N LYS A 130 -14.42 -8.71 -12.54
CA LYS A 130 -15.59 -8.77 -11.67
C LYS A 130 -15.25 -8.50 -10.21
N ILE A 131 -14.19 -9.08 -9.71
CA ILE A 131 -13.72 -8.85 -8.33
C ILE A 131 -13.37 -7.37 -8.13
N ILE A 132 -12.66 -6.79 -9.09
CA ILE A 132 -12.27 -5.37 -9.06
C ILE A 132 -13.51 -4.47 -9.03
N ILE A 133 -14.50 -4.73 -9.87
CA ILE A 133 -15.74 -3.95 -9.93
C ILE A 133 -16.51 -4.06 -8.60
N GLU A 134 -16.58 -5.24 -8.00
CA GLU A 134 -17.22 -5.42 -6.71
C GLU A 134 -16.54 -4.61 -5.60
N HIS A 135 -15.20 -4.54 -5.61
CA HIS A 135 -14.47 -3.67 -4.70
C HIS A 135 -14.78 -2.19 -4.96
N LEU A 136 -14.77 -1.77 -6.22
CA LEU A 136 -15.02 -0.38 -6.60
C LEU A 136 -16.40 0.12 -6.22
N LYS A 137 -17.41 -0.77 -6.20
CA LYS A 137 -18.76 -0.41 -5.73
C LYS A 137 -18.79 0.02 -4.26
N LYS A 138 -17.80 -0.37 -3.48
CA LYS A 138 -17.66 0.01 -2.07
C LYS A 138 -16.96 1.36 -1.89
N GLU A 139 -16.34 1.90 -2.96
CA GLU A 139 -15.70 3.21 -2.91
C GLU A 139 -16.75 4.30 -2.95
N GLU A 140 -16.47 5.42 -2.25
CA GLU A 140 -17.30 6.62 -2.34
C GLU A 140 -17.38 7.11 -3.79
N PRO A 141 -18.58 7.31 -4.37
CA PRO A 141 -18.70 7.69 -5.80
C PRO A 141 -17.88 8.93 -6.19
N TYR A 142 -17.83 9.95 -5.33
CA TYR A 142 -17.06 11.16 -5.64
C TYR A 142 -15.55 10.89 -5.70
N ARG A 143 -15.05 9.97 -4.87
CA ARG A 143 -13.64 9.56 -4.88
C ARG A 143 -13.33 8.76 -6.13
N LEU A 144 -14.19 7.83 -6.49
CA LEU A 144 -14.06 7.04 -7.71
C LEU A 144 -14.05 7.93 -8.94
N GLN A 145 -14.98 8.88 -9.05
CA GLN A 145 -15.01 9.83 -10.16
C GLN A 145 -13.75 10.66 -10.27
N HIS A 146 -13.21 11.10 -9.13
CA HIS A 146 -11.96 11.84 -9.10
C HIS A 146 -10.80 10.99 -9.61
N ASP A 147 -10.70 9.75 -9.13
CA ASP A 147 -9.54 8.89 -9.38
C ASP A 147 -9.54 8.29 -10.79
N ILE A 148 -10.71 8.10 -11.39
CA ILE A 148 -10.83 7.66 -12.78
C ILE A 148 -10.03 8.57 -13.72
N LYS A 149 -10.07 9.88 -13.49
CA LYS A 149 -9.35 10.86 -14.31
C LYS A 149 -7.84 10.72 -14.27
N LEU A 150 -7.32 10.08 -13.23
CA LEU A 150 -5.88 9.91 -13.02
C LEU A 150 -5.35 8.60 -13.61
N ALA A 151 -6.23 7.69 -13.98
CA ALA A 151 -5.85 6.39 -14.52
C ALA A 151 -5.62 6.43 -16.03
N PRO A 152 -4.80 5.51 -16.58
CA PRO A 152 -4.72 5.31 -18.02
C PRO A 152 -6.07 4.96 -18.62
N GLU A 153 -6.28 5.26 -19.90
CA GLU A 153 -7.58 5.09 -20.56
C GLU A 153 -8.15 3.68 -20.45
N TRP A 154 -7.32 2.66 -20.62
CA TRP A 154 -7.79 1.28 -20.55
C TRP A 154 -8.27 0.89 -19.13
N ILE A 155 -7.70 1.50 -18.10
CA ILE A 155 -8.15 1.33 -16.70
C ILE A 155 -9.43 2.14 -16.46
N ARG A 156 -9.52 3.34 -17.00
CA ARG A 156 -10.73 4.19 -16.89
C ARG A 156 -11.98 3.45 -17.37
N VAL A 157 -11.88 2.76 -18.49
CA VAL A 157 -12.99 1.99 -19.06
C VAL A 157 -13.51 0.98 -18.04
N ILE A 158 -12.61 0.26 -17.38
CA ILE A 158 -12.97 -0.71 -16.35
C ILE A 158 -13.61 -0.04 -15.13
N MET A 159 -13.01 1.05 -14.65
CA MET A 159 -13.51 1.77 -13.47
C MET A 159 -14.90 2.38 -13.70
N ARG A 160 -15.15 2.90 -14.89
CA ARG A 160 -16.47 3.46 -15.25
C ARG A 160 -17.59 2.42 -15.19
N ARG A 161 -17.29 1.16 -15.40
CA ARG A 161 -18.27 0.07 -15.29
C ARG A 161 -18.85 -0.03 -13.87
N ALA A 162 -18.07 0.26 -12.84
CA ALA A 162 -18.54 0.28 -11.47
C ALA A 162 -19.56 1.40 -11.22
N LEU A 163 -19.37 2.58 -11.82
CA LEU A 163 -20.32 3.70 -11.72
C LEU A 163 -21.64 3.38 -12.39
N LYS A 164 -21.62 2.79 -13.59
CA LYS A 164 -22.84 2.42 -14.32
C LYS A 164 -23.69 1.41 -13.57
N ASN A 165 -23.04 0.43 -12.93
CA ASN A 165 -23.74 -0.59 -12.16
C ASN A 165 -24.42 -0.02 -10.91
N ASN A 166 -23.88 1.04 -10.34
CA ASN A 166 -24.50 1.71 -9.18
C ASN A 166 -25.76 2.51 -9.60
N ASP A 167 -25.74 3.09 -10.80
CA ASP A 167 -26.91 3.81 -11.31
C ASP A 167 -28.08 2.86 -11.65
N ASP A 168 -27.78 1.63 -12.06
CA ASP A 168 -28.79 0.62 -12.38
C ASP A 168 -29.42 -0.02 -11.14
N GLU A 169 -28.75 0.05 -9.98
CA GLU A 169 -29.24 -0.51 -8.71
C GLU A 169 -30.01 0.49 -7.84
N SER A 170 -30.05 1.74 -8.26
CA SER A 170 -30.73 2.80 -7.51
C SER A 170 -32.18 3.01 -7.94
#